data_ecaceaf0f4e440f20f45a661bb3ba55c
#
_entry.id   ecaceaf0f4e440f20f45a661bb3ba55c
#
_cell.length_a   1.000
_cell.length_b   1.000
_cell.length_c   1.000
_cell.angle_alpha   90.00
_cell.angle_beta   90.00
_cell.angle_gamma   90.00
#
_symmetry.space_group_name_H-M   'P 1'
#
loop_
_entity.id
_entity.type
_entity.pdbx_description
1 polymer ?
#
loop_
_entity_poly.entity_id
_entity_poly.type
_entity_poly.pdbx_seq_one_letter_code
_entity_poly.pdbx_strand_id
1 'polypeptide(L)'
;MRQKTITNSQLLDAIRNRANKFQSAEHFATAQNYLSTARSFNQYINLRGSAHAQFNAATVQDYYRYLQTERRVLRNTQSFYLRFLRATYCAMGGCADVFKDAYTSVEPTRKRALPAHVIKRLDSLPLKGNYAMWRDMFLFSFADRGMAFVDMAYLRQSDIRGGYITYCRHKTGRPLTIKLEPCMQQIITRWSPTTLHTDTNHSNFHPGYVFPIIRSSGAKGFTEYQSALSAYNKALRSIAARVGLAKSGLTTLSSYTARHTWATQAYHAGIPVSVISEGMGHSTEKVTRIYLAQLTPTIIDRYNHTLLNSIGFR
;
A
#
# COMPACT_ATOMS: atom_id res chain seq x y z
N MET A 1 17.81 -36.51 11.55
CA MET A 1 18.30 -35.74 10.37
C MET A 1 19.35 -34.75 10.83
N ARG A 2 20.57 -34.78 10.29
CA ARG A 2 21.59 -33.72 10.58
C ARG A 2 21.07 -32.39 10.03
N GLN A 3 20.89 -31.41 10.90
CA GLN A 3 20.55 -30.05 10.49
C GLN A 3 21.66 -29.49 9.61
N LYS A 4 21.32 -29.07 8.40
CA LYS A 4 22.26 -28.48 7.44
C LYS A 4 22.82 -27.18 8.05
N THR A 5 24.12 -27.10 8.25
CA THR A 5 24.78 -25.87 8.71
C THR A 5 24.72 -24.84 7.59
N ILE A 6 24.05 -23.73 7.84
CA ILE A 6 23.89 -22.60 6.90
C ILE A 6 24.69 -21.42 7.47
N THR A 7 25.62 -20.87 6.69
CA THR A 7 26.35 -19.65 7.09
C THR A 7 25.59 -18.37 6.74
N ASN A 8 25.95 -17.26 7.36
CA ASN A 8 25.36 -15.95 7.09
C ASN A 8 25.53 -15.54 5.61
N SER A 9 26.69 -15.81 5.02
CA SER A 9 26.94 -15.55 3.58
C SER A 9 26.05 -16.40 2.69
N GLN A 10 25.92 -17.70 2.97
CA GLN A 10 25.03 -18.59 2.21
C GLN A 10 23.55 -18.14 2.28
N LEU A 11 23.11 -17.68 3.46
CA LEU A 11 21.75 -17.14 3.60
C LEU A 11 21.60 -15.84 2.80
N LEU A 12 22.59 -14.94 2.85
CA LEU A 12 22.58 -13.69 2.08
C LEU A 12 22.46 -13.97 0.57
N ASP A 13 23.25 -14.91 0.06
CA ASP A 13 23.24 -15.29 -1.37
C ASP A 13 21.89 -15.94 -1.75
N ALA A 14 21.32 -16.76 -0.89
CA ALA A 14 19.99 -17.31 -1.10
C ALA A 14 18.91 -16.23 -1.16
N ILE A 15 19.00 -15.17 -0.34
CA ILE A 15 18.07 -14.02 -0.39
C ILE A 15 18.21 -13.29 -1.73
N ARG A 16 19.43 -13.04 -2.20
CA ARG A 16 19.71 -12.42 -3.52
C ARG A 16 19.16 -13.27 -4.67
N ASN A 17 19.39 -14.58 -4.63
CA ASN A 17 18.89 -15.51 -5.64
C ASN A 17 17.35 -15.53 -5.68
N ARG A 18 16.68 -15.46 -4.53
CA ARG A 18 15.22 -15.31 -4.48
C ARG A 18 14.76 -13.98 -5.08
N ALA A 19 15.45 -12.88 -4.80
CA ALA A 19 15.14 -11.58 -5.42
C ALA A 19 15.23 -11.68 -6.94
N ASN A 20 16.29 -12.28 -7.48
CA ASN A 20 16.47 -12.45 -8.93
C ASN A 20 15.35 -13.30 -9.55
N LYS A 21 14.96 -14.41 -8.90
CA LYS A 21 13.82 -15.23 -9.35
C LYS A 21 12.51 -14.43 -9.43
N PHE A 22 12.21 -13.63 -8.40
CA PHE A 22 11.02 -12.79 -8.40
C PHE A 22 11.11 -11.67 -9.45
N GLN A 23 12.29 -11.14 -9.69
CA GLN A 23 12.51 -10.12 -10.72
C GLN A 23 12.28 -10.69 -12.13
N SER A 24 12.80 -11.90 -12.40
CA SER A 24 12.58 -12.60 -13.68
C SER A 24 11.11 -13.00 -13.90
N ALA A 25 10.36 -13.22 -12.81
CA ALA A 25 8.92 -13.48 -12.84
C ALA A 25 8.07 -12.20 -12.81
N GLU A 26 8.66 -11.03 -13.01
CA GLU A 26 8.02 -9.69 -12.96
C GLU A 26 7.33 -9.34 -11.64
N HIS A 27 7.62 -10.06 -10.56
CA HIS A 27 7.18 -9.73 -9.21
C HIS A 27 8.09 -8.69 -8.55
N PHE A 28 8.26 -7.54 -9.20
CA PHE A 28 9.25 -6.51 -8.86
C PHE A 28 9.15 -6.01 -7.41
N ALA A 29 7.93 -5.81 -6.90
CA ALA A 29 7.74 -5.38 -5.51
C ALA A 29 8.27 -6.41 -4.51
N THR A 30 8.05 -7.71 -4.77
CA THR A 30 8.58 -8.79 -3.93
C THR A 30 10.10 -8.89 -4.05
N ALA A 31 10.64 -8.77 -5.27
CA ALA A 31 12.08 -8.73 -5.51
C ALA A 31 12.74 -7.59 -4.73
N GLN A 32 12.17 -6.39 -4.77
CA GLN A 32 12.66 -5.21 -4.03
C GLN A 32 12.65 -5.44 -2.51
N ASN A 33 11.66 -6.15 -1.98
CA ASN A 33 11.60 -6.51 -0.57
C ASN A 33 12.75 -7.44 -0.17
N TYR A 34 13.04 -8.47 -0.97
CA TYR A 34 14.22 -9.34 -0.77
C TYR A 34 15.53 -8.54 -0.87
N LEU A 35 15.69 -7.69 -1.88
CA LEU A 35 16.88 -6.85 -2.04
C LEU A 35 17.07 -5.87 -0.86
N SER A 36 15.99 -5.31 -0.34
CA SER A 36 16.05 -4.45 0.85
C SER A 36 16.52 -5.22 2.08
N THR A 37 16.00 -6.45 2.25
CA THR A 37 16.43 -7.35 3.34
C THR A 37 17.88 -7.77 3.16
N ALA A 38 18.30 -8.15 1.95
CA ALA A 38 19.70 -8.50 1.64
C ALA A 38 20.65 -7.35 1.98
N ARG A 39 20.32 -6.11 1.59
CA ARG A 39 21.13 -4.92 1.93
C ARG A 39 21.26 -4.71 3.44
N SER A 40 20.15 -4.79 4.17
CA SER A 40 20.17 -4.63 5.63
C SER A 40 20.99 -5.72 6.32
N PHE A 41 20.82 -6.98 5.93
CA PHE A 41 21.54 -8.09 6.50
C PHE A 41 23.03 -8.08 6.11
N ASN A 42 23.37 -7.70 4.88
CA ASN A 42 24.76 -7.54 4.44
C ASN A 42 25.49 -6.46 5.25
N GLN A 43 24.85 -5.32 5.53
CA GLN A 43 25.42 -4.28 6.38
C GLN A 43 25.73 -4.81 7.78
N TYR A 44 24.83 -5.60 8.35
CA TYR A 44 25.01 -6.22 9.66
C TYR A 44 26.18 -7.20 9.68
N ILE A 45 26.22 -8.18 8.76
CA ILE A 45 27.27 -9.21 8.76
C ILE A 45 28.65 -8.61 8.48
N ASN A 46 28.75 -7.56 7.66
CA ASN A 46 30.01 -6.85 7.42
C ASN A 46 30.47 -6.11 8.67
N LEU A 47 29.55 -5.42 9.37
CA LEU A 47 29.88 -4.70 10.61
C LEU A 47 30.35 -5.66 11.71
N ARG A 48 29.83 -6.87 11.78
CA ARG A 48 30.18 -7.89 12.77
C ARG A 48 31.34 -8.81 12.33
N GLY A 49 31.83 -8.69 11.09
CA GLY A 49 32.82 -9.63 10.54
C GLY A 49 32.33 -11.08 10.52
N SER A 50 31.03 -11.31 10.45
CA SER A 50 30.39 -12.61 10.71
C SER A 50 29.93 -13.35 9.48
N ALA A 51 30.44 -13.03 8.28
CA ALA A 51 30.01 -13.62 7.01
C ALA A 51 30.08 -15.17 7.00
N HIS A 52 31.14 -15.74 7.55
CA HIS A 52 31.37 -17.17 7.60
C HIS A 52 30.79 -17.85 8.86
N ALA A 53 30.25 -17.08 9.80
CA ALA A 53 29.63 -17.62 11.00
C ALA A 53 28.34 -18.38 10.65
N GLN A 54 28.03 -19.40 11.45
CA GLN A 54 26.78 -20.14 11.33
C GLN A 54 25.59 -19.25 11.68
N PHE A 55 24.58 -19.23 10.83
CA PHE A 55 23.32 -18.59 11.14
C PHE A 55 22.53 -19.42 12.16
N ASN A 56 22.24 -18.82 13.31
CA ASN A 56 21.58 -19.48 14.44
C ASN A 56 20.74 -18.47 15.25
N ALA A 57 20.15 -18.91 16.37
CA ALA A 57 19.32 -18.06 17.22
C ALA A 57 20.09 -16.84 17.77
N ALA A 58 21.36 -16.99 18.13
CA ALA A 58 22.20 -15.88 18.60
C ALA A 58 22.38 -14.83 17.50
N THR A 59 22.60 -15.25 16.25
CA THR A 59 22.68 -14.34 15.08
C THR A 59 21.35 -13.58 14.90
N VAL A 60 20.22 -14.26 15.02
CA VAL A 60 18.89 -13.62 14.90
C VAL A 60 18.70 -12.56 15.99
N GLN A 61 19.07 -12.88 17.25
CA GLN A 61 18.96 -11.95 18.38
C GLN A 61 19.89 -10.74 18.24
N ASP A 62 21.13 -10.95 17.81
CA ASP A 62 22.08 -9.84 17.60
C ASP A 62 21.65 -8.96 16.41
N TYR A 63 21.18 -9.55 15.30
CA TYR A 63 20.63 -8.78 14.19
C TYR A 63 19.38 -8.00 14.60
N TYR A 64 18.50 -8.61 15.40
CA TYR A 64 17.30 -7.92 15.92
C TYR A 64 17.69 -6.73 16.79
N ARG A 65 18.68 -6.89 17.69
CA ARG A 65 19.23 -5.81 18.52
C ARG A 65 19.87 -4.72 17.65
N TYR A 66 20.67 -5.08 16.64
CA TYR A 66 21.24 -4.14 15.67
C TYR A 66 20.18 -3.28 15.00
N LEU A 67 19.07 -3.88 14.57
CA LEU A 67 17.95 -3.16 13.96
C LEU A 67 17.30 -2.17 14.94
N GLN A 68 17.24 -2.51 16.23
CA GLN A 68 16.66 -1.67 17.28
C GLN A 68 17.57 -0.51 17.67
N THR A 69 18.81 -0.81 18.00
CA THR A 69 19.73 0.14 18.68
C THR A 69 20.58 0.94 17.70
N GLU A 70 21.14 0.29 16.69
CA GLU A 70 22.07 0.93 15.75
C GLU A 70 21.31 1.51 14.54
N ARG A 71 20.40 0.75 13.93
CA ARG A 71 19.60 1.21 12.81
C ARG A 71 18.35 1.99 13.23
N ARG A 72 17.91 1.86 14.46
CA ARG A 72 16.73 2.53 15.06
C ARG A 72 15.48 2.47 14.16
N VAL A 73 15.29 1.34 13.49
CA VAL A 73 14.11 1.15 12.61
C VAL A 73 12.89 0.76 13.41
N LEU A 74 11.69 1.14 12.91
CA LEU A 74 10.42 0.85 13.55
C LEU A 74 10.18 -0.68 13.65
N ARG A 75 9.44 -1.10 14.66
CA ARG A 75 9.18 -2.51 14.97
C ARG A 75 8.59 -3.30 13.79
N ASN A 76 7.68 -2.71 13.01
CA ASN A 76 7.18 -3.34 11.79
C ASN A 76 8.26 -3.51 10.71
N THR A 77 9.26 -2.63 10.65
CA THR A 77 10.40 -2.77 9.72
C THR A 77 11.36 -3.87 10.19
N GLN A 78 11.58 -3.99 11.50
CA GLN A 78 12.36 -5.09 12.08
C GLN A 78 11.71 -6.43 11.74
N SER A 79 10.40 -6.55 12.03
CA SER A 79 9.60 -7.73 11.71
C SER A 79 9.61 -8.04 10.20
N PHE A 80 9.56 -7.02 9.35
CA PHE A 80 9.63 -7.17 7.91
C PHE A 80 10.95 -7.88 7.50
N TYR A 81 12.10 -7.41 7.93
CA TYR A 81 13.39 -8.04 7.62
C TYR A 81 13.48 -9.47 8.16
N LEU A 82 13.08 -9.69 9.40
CA LEU A 82 13.11 -11.01 10.04
C LEU A 82 12.22 -12.03 9.33
N ARG A 83 11.05 -11.63 8.85
CA ARG A 83 10.16 -12.51 8.08
C ARG A 83 10.77 -12.96 6.75
N PHE A 84 11.45 -12.07 6.03
CA PHE A 84 12.12 -12.42 4.79
C PHE A 84 13.34 -13.32 5.03
N LEU A 85 14.12 -13.06 6.09
CA LEU A 85 15.20 -13.95 6.53
C LEU A 85 14.66 -15.33 6.88
N ARG A 86 13.61 -15.40 7.73
CA ARG A 86 12.96 -16.66 8.13
C ARG A 86 12.46 -17.45 6.93
N ALA A 87 11.75 -16.82 6.00
CA ALA A 87 11.22 -17.45 4.82
C ALA A 87 12.33 -18.05 3.92
N THR A 88 13.49 -17.38 3.84
CA THR A 88 14.63 -17.87 3.07
C THR A 88 15.35 -18.99 3.81
N TYR A 89 15.63 -18.82 5.09
CA TYR A 89 16.31 -19.81 5.94
C TYR A 89 15.55 -21.14 5.99
N CYS A 90 14.22 -21.09 6.20
CA CYS A 90 13.38 -22.29 6.17
C CYS A 90 13.38 -22.96 4.78
N ALA A 91 13.38 -22.19 3.70
CA ALA A 91 13.45 -22.74 2.34
C ALA A 91 14.80 -23.41 2.01
N MET A 92 15.85 -23.10 2.76
CA MET A 92 17.15 -23.78 2.68
C MET A 92 17.22 -25.04 3.55
N GLY A 93 16.15 -25.38 4.28
CA GLY A 93 16.07 -26.49 5.22
C GLY A 93 16.43 -26.14 6.67
N GLY A 94 16.54 -24.84 7.00
CA GLY A 94 16.75 -24.37 8.37
C GLY A 94 15.48 -24.45 9.22
N CYS A 95 15.63 -24.64 10.54
CA CYS A 95 14.51 -24.68 11.48
C CYS A 95 14.01 -23.27 11.85
N ALA A 96 12.70 -23.05 11.79
CA ALA A 96 12.08 -21.79 12.13
C ALA A 96 12.29 -21.38 13.62
N ASP A 97 12.62 -22.33 14.49
CA ASP A 97 12.78 -22.10 15.93
C ASP A 97 13.88 -21.10 16.30
N VAL A 98 14.87 -20.89 15.40
CA VAL A 98 15.90 -19.87 15.60
C VAL A 98 15.31 -18.45 15.67
N PHE A 99 14.06 -18.25 15.22
CA PHE A 99 13.35 -16.96 15.23
C PHE A 99 12.33 -16.84 16.38
N LYS A 100 12.17 -17.85 17.26
CA LYS A 100 11.11 -17.91 18.28
C LYS A 100 11.08 -16.69 19.20
N ASP A 101 12.26 -16.17 19.57
CA ASP A 101 12.41 -15.05 20.49
C ASP A 101 12.51 -13.69 19.77
N ALA A 102 12.30 -13.65 18.46
CA ALA A 102 12.31 -12.44 17.66
C ALA A 102 10.90 -12.05 17.21
N TYR A 103 10.59 -10.74 17.27
CA TYR A 103 9.27 -10.27 16.87
C TYR A 103 9.08 -10.33 15.35
N THR A 104 8.23 -11.23 14.91
CA THR A 104 7.89 -11.44 13.49
C THR A 104 6.42 -11.12 13.15
N SER A 105 5.64 -10.62 14.13
CA SER A 105 4.26 -10.17 13.94
C SER A 105 4.18 -8.76 13.37
N VAL A 106 2.97 -8.25 13.16
CA VAL A 106 2.73 -6.90 12.64
C VAL A 106 1.94 -6.10 13.66
N GLU A 107 2.50 -4.98 14.10
CA GLU A 107 1.77 -4.03 14.94
C GLU A 107 0.72 -3.28 14.14
N PRO A 108 -0.46 -3.01 14.73
CA PRO A 108 -1.47 -2.16 14.12
C PRO A 108 -0.90 -0.77 13.80
N THR A 109 -1.12 -0.29 12.60
CA THR A 109 -0.75 1.06 12.22
C THR A 109 -1.87 2.05 12.53
N ARG A 110 -1.50 3.30 12.85
CA ARG A 110 -2.47 4.38 13.12
C ARG A 110 -3.39 4.56 11.89
N LYS A 111 -4.70 4.56 12.14
CA LYS A 111 -5.71 4.83 11.12
C LYS A 111 -5.66 6.29 10.68
N ARG A 112 -5.85 6.54 9.37
CA ARG A 112 -5.69 7.86 8.75
C ARG A 112 -6.90 8.23 7.87
N ALA A 113 -8.10 7.82 8.29
CA ALA A 113 -9.32 8.20 7.57
C ALA A 113 -9.61 9.69 7.74
N LEU A 114 -10.06 10.34 6.67
CA LEU A 114 -10.45 11.74 6.66
C LEU A 114 -11.94 11.91 6.96
N PRO A 115 -12.34 12.96 7.68
CA PRO A 115 -13.73 13.37 7.75
C PRO A 115 -14.26 13.80 6.36
N ALA A 116 -15.57 13.64 6.12
CA ALA A 116 -16.19 13.95 4.84
C ALA A 116 -15.99 15.43 4.41
N HIS A 117 -16.03 16.38 5.35
CA HIS A 117 -15.81 17.79 5.05
C HIS A 117 -14.39 18.07 4.51
N VAL A 118 -13.39 17.26 4.89
CA VAL A 118 -12.02 17.39 4.37
C VAL A 118 -11.94 16.93 2.92
N ILE A 119 -12.69 15.89 2.54
CA ILE A 119 -12.79 15.47 1.13
C ILE A 119 -13.38 16.59 0.27
N LYS A 120 -14.46 17.24 0.73
CA LYS A 120 -15.05 18.40 0.05
C LYS A 120 -14.05 19.55 -0.10
N ARG A 121 -13.26 19.85 0.96
CA ARG A 121 -12.21 20.87 0.89
C ARG A 121 -11.08 20.51 -0.07
N LEU A 122 -10.69 19.23 -0.16
CA LEU A 122 -9.71 18.76 -1.13
C LEU A 122 -10.20 18.96 -2.56
N ASP A 123 -11.47 18.65 -2.82
CA ASP A 123 -12.09 18.81 -4.14
C ASP A 123 -12.11 20.28 -4.59
N SER A 124 -12.52 21.19 -3.70
CA SER A 124 -12.58 22.63 -3.98
C SER A 124 -11.25 23.38 -3.88
N LEU A 125 -10.14 22.71 -3.49
CA LEU A 125 -8.85 23.37 -3.29
C LEU A 125 -8.26 23.84 -4.64
N PRO A 126 -8.00 25.14 -4.84
CA PRO A 126 -7.46 25.66 -6.09
C PRO A 126 -5.96 25.31 -6.20
N LEU A 127 -5.65 24.25 -6.93
CA LEU A 127 -4.30 23.78 -7.21
C LEU A 127 -4.02 23.81 -8.70
N LYS A 128 -2.75 23.96 -9.08
CA LYS A 128 -2.28 23.98 -10.47
C LYS A 128 -1.17 22.93 -10.69
N GLY A 129 -0.97 22.52 -11.94
CA GLY A 129 0.10 21.62 -12.37
C GLY A 129 0.07 20.29 -11.61
N ASN A 130 1.23 19.77 -11.26
CA ASN A 130 1.36 18.46 -10.61
C ASN A 130 0.61 18.34 -9.27
N TYR A 131 0.42 19.43 -8.52
CA TYR A 131 -0.36 19.37 -7.29
C TYR A 131 -1.85 19.13 -7.57
N ALA A 132 -2.40 19.73 -8.63
CA ALA A 132 -3.76 19.47 -9.07
C ALA A 132 -3.92 18.00 -9.51
N MET A 133 -2.98 17.50 -10.31
CA MET A 133 -2.97 16.09 -10.74
C MET A 133 -2.97 15.14 -9.54
N TRP A 134 -2.07 15.33 -8.58
CA TRP A 134 -1.97 14.44 -7.43
C TRP A 134 -3.16 14.52 -6.48
N ARG A 135 -3.78 15.71 -6.34
CA ARG A 135 -5.06 15.84 -5.65
C ARG A 135 -6.15 15.05 -6.35
N ASP A 136 -6.26 15.17 -7.66
CA ASP A 136 -7.28 14.50 -8.47
C ASP A 136 -7.06 12.97 -8.46
N MET A 137 -5.82 12.49 -8.48
CA MET A 137 -5.52 11.06 -8.27
C MET A 137 -5.97 10.57 -6.89
N PHE A 138 -5.86 11.39 -5.86
CA PHE A 138 -6.36 11.04 -4.53
C PHE A 138 -7.89 10.96 -4.51
N LEU A 139 -8.58 11.92 -5.13
CA LEU A 139 -10.04 11.94 -5.23
C LEU A 139 -10.56 10.81 -6.10
N PHE A 140 -9.88 10.49 -7.20
CA PHE A 140 -10.20 9.33 -8.04
C PHE A 140 -10.07 8.03 -7.23
N SER A 141 -8.95 7.83 -6.52
CA SER A 141 -8.78 6.68 -5.64
C SER A 141 -9.91 6.57 -4.61
N PHE A 142 -10.32 7.69 -4.01
CA PHE A 142 -11.43 7.71 -3.06
C PHE A 142 -12.74 7.30 -3.72
N ALA A 143 -13.09 7.89 -4.87
CA ALA A 143 -14.33 7.62 -5.60
C ALA A 143 -14.37 6.17 -6.13
N ASP A 144 -13.23 5.62 -6.52
CA ASP A 144 -13.05 4.21 -6.91
C ASP A 144 -12.84 3.29 -5.69
N ARG A 145 -13.70 3.39 -4.69
CA ARG A 145 -13.72 2.52 -3.50
C ARG A 145 -12.35 2.31 -2.84
N GLY A 146 -11.46 3.28 -2.99
CA GLY A 146 -10.11 3.23 -2.45
C GLY A 146 -9.15 2.41 -3.31
N MET A 147 -9.19 2.54 -4.62
CA MET A 147 -8.22 1.94 -5.55
C MET A 147 -6.79 2.22 -5.09
N ALA A 148 -5.94 1.20 -5.04
CA ALA A 148 -4.55 1.40 -4.65
C ALA A 148 -3.78 2.14 -5.76
N PHE A 149 -2.80 2.97 -5.38
CA PHE A 149 -2.03 3.75 -6.36
C PHE A 149 -1.34 2.88 -7.41
N VAL A 150 -0.93 1.66 -7.06
CA VAL A 150 -0.39 0.71 -8.02
C VAL A 150 -1.43 0.30 -9.06
N ASP A 151 -2.66 0.00 -8.64
CA ASP A 151 -3.74 -0.39 -9.55
C ASP A 151 -4.09 0.78 -10.48
N MET A 152 -4.12 2.02 -9.96
CA MET A 152 -4.34 3.24 -10.74
C MET A 152 -3.21 3.51 -11.74
N ALA A 153 -1.94 3.29 -11.36
CA ALA A 153 -0.79 3.53 -12.22
C ALA A 153 -0.77 2.61 -13.45
N TYR A 154 -1.26 1.37 -13.27
CA TYR A 154 -1.33 0.37 -14.34
C TYR A 154 -2.71 0.25 -14.99
N LEU A 155 -3.69 1.09 -14.62
CA LEU A 155 -5.03 1.08 -15.20
C LEU A 155 -4.98 1.41 -16.69
N ARG A 156 -5.60 0.58 -17.51
CA ARG A 156 -5.59 0.71 -18.97
C ARG A 156 -6.90 1.30 -19.50
N GLN A 157 -6.84 1.96 -20.65
CA GLN A 157 -8.03 2.43 -21.36
C GLN A 157 -8.98 1.26 -21.69
N SER A 158 -8.43 0.07 -21.99
CA SER A 158 -9.19 -1.15 -22.25
C SER A 158 -9.99 -1.65 -21.05
N ASP A 159 -9.62 -1.22 -19.83
CA ASP A 159 -10.31 -1.62 -18.60
C ASP A 159 -11.58 -0.80 -18.36
N ILE A 160 -11.82 0.23 -19.18
CA ILE A 160 -13.00 1.10 -19.11
C ILE A 160 -13.94 0.73 -20.27
N ARG A 161 -15.07 0.10 -19.94
CA ARG A 161 -16.07 -0.32 -20.93
C ARG A 161 -17.48 -0.23 -20.36
N GLY A 162 -18.45 0.19 -21.18
CA GLY A 162 -19.88 0.18 -20.82
C GLY A 162 -20.23 0.97 -19.56
N GLY A 163 -19.45 2.02 -19.22
CA GLY A 163 -19.65 2.80 -18.00
C GLY A 163 -19.11 2.14 -16.72
N TYR A 164 -18.23 1.16 -16.88
CA TYR A 164 -17.56 0.47 -15.76
C TYR A 164 -16.04 0.44 -15.94
N ILE A 165 -15.33 0.41 -14.82
CA ILE A 165 -13.91 0.09 -14.72
C ILE A 165 -13.80 -1.35 -14.24
N THR A 166 -13.14 -2.22 -15.02
CA THR A 166 -12.93 -3.64 -14.66
C THR A 166 -11.44 -3.94 -14.71
N TYR A 167 -10.84 -4.21 -13.57
CA TYR A 167 -9.40 -4.49 -13.45
C TYR A 167 -9.10 -5.59 -12.43
N CYS A 168 -7.94 -6.23 -12.55
CA CYS A 168 -7.43 -7.16 -11.55
C CYS A 168 -6.47 -6.45 -10.60
N ARG A 169 -6.72 -6.56 -9.30
CA ARG A 169 -5.84 -5.97 -8.28
C ARG A 169 -4.42 -6.52 -8.37
N HIS A 170 -3.45 -5.65 -8.48
CA HIS A 170 -2.02 -6.01 -8.57
C HIS A 170 -1.53 -6.89 -7.42
N LYS A 171 -2.04 -6.64 -6.20
CA LYS A 171 -1.59 -7.35 -5.00
C LYS A 171 -2.17 -8.76 -4.87
N THR A 172 -3.39 -9.00 -5.34
CA THR A 172 -4.15 -10.23 -5.03
C THR A 172 -4.66 -10.95 -6.27
N GLY A 173 -4.55 -10.36 -7.46
CA GLY A 173 -5.13 -10.89 -8.70
C GLY A 173 -6.68 -10.89 -8.72
N ARG A 174 -7.34 -10.39 -7.67
CA ARG A 174 -8.79 -10.40 -7.59
C ARG A 174 -9.39 -9.39 -8.57
N PRO A 175 -10.33 -9.80 -9.45
CA PRO A 175 -11.02 -8.88 -10.34
C PRO A 175 -11.99 -8.00 -9.56
N LEU A 176 -12.11 -6.74 -9.95
CA LEU A 176 -13.07 -5.77 -9.46
C LEU A 176 -13.74 -5.09 -10.63
N THR A 177 -15.06 -4.91 -10.54
CA THR A 177 -15.86 -4.12 -11.47
C THR A 177 -16.53 -2.99 -10.70
N ILE A 178 -16.25 -1.76 -11.11
CA ILE A 178 -16.66 -0.54 -10.43
C ILE A 178 -17.36 0.37 -11.43
N LYS A 179 -18.54 0.86 -11.08
CA LYS A 179 -19.26 1.83 -11.93
C LYS A 179 -18.45 3.11 -12.05
N LEU A 180 -18.27 3.58 -13.26
CA LEU A 180 -17.59 4.84 -13.54
C LEU A 180 -18.53 6.02 -13.22
N GLU A 181 -18.29 6.66 -12.09
CA GLU A 181 -19.08 7.81 -11.65
C GLU A 181 -18.67 9.10 -12.41
N PRO A 182 -19.58 10.09 -12.58
CA PRO A 182 -19.27 11.31 -13.32
C PRO A 182 -18.02 12.06 -12.83
N CYS A 183 -17.78 12.11 -11.52
CA CYS A 183 -16.58 12.74 -10.95
C CYS A 183 -15.29 12.01 -11.37
N MET A 184 -15.32 10.70 -11.50
CA MET A 184 -14.19 9.90 -11.96
C MET A 184 -13.94 10.14 -13.45
N GLN A 185 -15.01 10.20 -14.26
CA GLN A 185 -14.92 10.50 -15.69
C GLN A 185 -14.29 11.89 -15.93
N GLN A 186 -14.67 12.90 -15.16
CA GLN A 186 -14.10 14.24 -15.26
C GLN A 186 -12.58 14.23 -14.99
N ILE A 187 -12.13 13.47 -13.98
CA ILE A 187 -10.72 13.32 -13.65
C ILE A 187 -9.97 12.61 -14.78
N ILE A 188 -10.53 11.52 -15.31
CA ILE A 188 -9.96 10.80 -16.46
C ILE A 188 -9.82 11.75 -17.66
N THR A 189 -10.89 12.45 -18.03
CA THR A 189 -10.86 13.40 -19.17
C THR A 189 -9.81 14.47 -18.99
N ARG A 190 -9.65 15.00 -17.77
CA ARG A 190 -8.65 16.05 -17.47
C ARG A 190 -7.21 15.57 -17.60
N TRP A 191 -6.92 14.35 -17.20
CA TRP A 191 -5.55 13.83 -17.06
C TRP A 191 -5.24 12.67 -18.01
N SER A 192 -6.11 12.36 -18.96
CA SER A 192 -5.81 11.35 -19.96
C SER A 192 -4.60 11.75 -20.80
N PRO A 193 -3.69 10.82 -21.12
CA PRO A 193 -2.61 11.07 -22.08
C PRO A 193 -3.08 11.65 -23.40
N THR A 194 -4.24 11.22 -23.90
CA THR A 194 -4.84 11.77 -25.13
C THR A 194 -5.22 13.25 -25.03
N THR A 195 -5.67 13.71 -23.88
CA THR A 195 -5.99 15.13 -23.64
C THR A 195 -4.72 15.97 -23.48
N LEU A 196 -3.67 15.39 -22.87
CA LEU A 196 -2.40 16.08 -22.65
C LEU A 196 -1.52 16.14 -23.90
N HIS A 197 -1.78 15.33 -24.93
CA HIS A 197 -1.06 15.37 -26.22
C HIS A 197 -1.31 16.63 -27.04
N THR A 198 -2.32 17.43 -26.72
CA THR A 198 -2.52 18.74 -27.34
C THR A 198 -1.48 19.78 -26.91
N ASP A 199 -0.80 19.55 -25.77
CA ASP A 199 0.32 20.37 -25.32
C ASP A 199 1.65 19.67 -25.70
N THR A 200 2.46 20.32 -26.53
CA THR A 200 3.67 19.81 -27.21
C THR A 200 4.77 19.24 -26.32
N ASN A 201 4.62 19.26 -25.00
CA ASN A 201 5.64 18.82 -24.04
C ASN A 201 5.40 17.42 -23.39
N HIS A 202 4.32 16.71 -23.76
CA HIS A 202 3.94 15.45 -23.12
C HIS A 202 3.90 14.23 -24.05
N SER A 203 4.63 14.28 -25.19
CA SER A 203 4.63 13.26 -26.26
C SER A 203 5.11 11.84 -25.88
N ASN A 204 5.54 11.61 -24.63
CA ASN A 204 6.20 10.37 -24.20
C ASN A 204 5.37 9.46 -23.30
N PHE A 205 4.04 9.61 -23.18
CA PHE A 205 3.20 8.73 -22.39
C PHE A 205 2.72 7.53 -23.22
N HIS A 206 2.62 6.36 -22.56
CA HIS A 206 2.08 5.15 -23.19
C HIS A 206 0.57 5.31 -23.43
N PRO A 207 0.11 5.28 -24.69
CA PRO A 207 -1.29 5.60 -25.03
C PRO A 207 -2.32 4.60 -24.47
N GLY A 208 -1.87 3.47 -23.95
CA GLY A 208 -2.75 2.44 -23.37
C GLY A 208 -3.12 2.64 -21.90
N TYR A 209 -2.46 3.52 -21.16
CA TYR A 209 -2.78 3.79 -19.75
C TYR A 209 -3.78 4.95 -19.61
N VAL A 210 -4.61 4.87 -18.55
CA VAL A 210 -5.63 5.91 -18.27
C VAL A 210 -4.99 7.19 -17.76
N PHE A 211 -3.94 7.08 -16.96
CA PHE A 211 -3.25 8.22 -16.33
C PHE A 211 -1.77 8.28 -16.73
N PRO A 212 -1.18 9.49 -16.81
CA PRO A 212 0.21 9.71 -17.18
C PRO A 212 1.17 9.43 -16.01
N ILE A 213 1.02 8.28 -15.34
CA ILE A 213 1.82 7.90 -14.16
C ILE A 213 3.05 7.11 -14.58
N ILE A 214 2.89 6.17 -15.51
CA ILE A 214 3.96 5.34 -16.06
C ILE A 214 3.92 5.39 -17.59
N ARG A 215 5.08 5.13 -18.22
CA ARG A 215 5.28 5.22 -19.68
C ARG A 215 5.71 3.90 -20.28
N SER A 216 6.28 3.04 -19.45
CA SER A 216 6.92 1.80 -19.86
C SER A 216 6.27 0.60 -19.17
N SER A 217 6.50 -0.59 -19.68
CA SER A 217 6.17 -1.86 -19.04
C SER A 217 7.40 -2.48 -18.34
N GLY A 218 7.21 -3.60 -17.66
CA GLY A 218 8.26 -4.38 -17.02
C GLY A 218 9.04 -3.61 -15.96
N ALA A 219 10.34 -3.87 -15.83
CA ALA A 219 11.20 -3.30 -14.80
C ALA A 219 11.29 -1.76 -14.87
N LYS A 220 11.29 -1.20 -16.10
CA LYS A 220 11.33 0.25 -16.30
C LYS A 220 10.04 0.90 -15.80
N GLY A 221 8.88 0.34 -16.15
CA GLY A 221 7.59 0.80 -15.66
C GLY A 221 7.46 0.70 -14.15
N PHE A 222 8.03 -0.33 -13.53
CA PHE A 222 8.09 -0.45 -12.08
C PHE A 222 8.95 0.66 -11.43
N THR A 223 10.08 1.01 -12.03
CA THR A 223 10.91 2.13 -11.54
C THR A 223 10.19 3.47 -11.65
N GLU A 224 9.49 3.70 -12.77
CA GLU A 224 8.65 4.89 -12.99
C GLU A 224 7.53 4.96 -11.95
N TYR A 225 6.83 3.85 -11.71
CA TYR A 225 5.82 3.74 -10.65
C TYR A 225 6.37 4.08 -9.26
N GLN A 226 7.55 3.57 -8.88
CA GLN A 226 8.16 3.88 -7.58
C GLN A 226 8.47 5.38 -7.44
N SER A 227 9.01 5.99 -8.49
CA SER A 227 9.30 7.41 -8.54
C SER A 227 8.01 8.25 -8.44
N ALA A 228 6.98 7.86 -9.19
CA ALA A 228 5.67 8.51 -9.14
C ALA A 228 5.00 8.37 -7.76
N LEU A 229 5.08 7.20 -7.12
CA LEU A 229 4.55 6.98 -5.77
C LEU A 229 5.26 7.87 -4.73
N SER A 230 6.57 8.04 -4.86
CA SER A 230 7.35 8.93 -4.00
C SER A 230 6.93 10.40 -4.18
N ALA A 231 6.83 10.85 -5.43
CA ALA A 231 6.36 12.19 -5.78
C ALA A 231 4.92 12.46 -5.30
N TYR A 232 4.03 11.50 -5.53
CA TYR A 232 2.64 11.54 -5.06
C TYR A 232 2.55 11.70 -3.54
N ASN A 233 3.24 10.85 -2.77
CA ASN A 233 3.23 10.95 -1.31
C ASN A 233 3.86 12.26 -0.81
N LYS A 234 4.87 12.80 -1.50
CA LYS A 234 5.45 14.12 -1.19
C LYS A 234 4.44 15.24 -1.44
N ALA A 235 3.75 15.22 -2.57
CA ALA A 235 2.72 16.19 -2.91
C ALA A 235 1.54 16.12 -1.94
N LEU A 236 1.08 14.92 -1.58
CA LEU A 236 0.00 14.74 -0.61
C LEU A 236 0.32 15.33 0.77
N ARG A 237 1.58 15.24 1.23
CA ARG A 237 1.99 15.92 2.48
C ARG A 237 1.87 17.44 2.38
N SER A 238 2.29 18.03 1.27
CA SER A 238 2.14 19.47 1.02
C SER A 238 0.67 19.90 0.90
N ILE A 239 -0.15 19.09 0.24
CA ILE A 239 -1.60 19.31 0.12
C ILE A 239 -2.26 19.23 1.51
N ALA A 240 -1.87 18.29 2.35
CA ALA A 240 -2.35 18.14 3.72
C ALA A 240 -2.16 19.43 4.55
N ALA A 241 -0.99 20.06 4.43
CA ALA A 241 -0.70 21.34 5.09
C ALA A 241 -1.63 22.45 4.59
N ARG A 242 -1.85 22.55 3.27
CA ARG A 242 -2.74 23.57 2.66
C ARG A 242 -4.21 23.41 3.03
N VAL A 243 -4.67 22.18 3.22
CA VAL A 243 -6.03 21.87 3.69
C VAL A 243 -6.19 22.10 5.21
N GLY A 244 -5.08 22.35 5.93
CA GLY A 244 -5.12 22.58 7.37
C GLY A 244 -5.46 21.34 8.18
N LEU A 245 -5.00 20.15 7.74
CA LEU A 245 -5.26 18.86 8.41
C LEU A 245 -4.75 18.79 9.85
N ALA A 246 -3.72 19.57 10.20
CA ALA A 246 -3.18 19.63 11.56
C ALA A 246 -4.27 19.98 12.59
N LYS A 247 -5.25 20.81 12.21
CA LYS A 247 -6.40 21.17 13.06
C LYS A 247 -7.36 20.00 13.33
N SER A 248 -7.30 18.94 12.53
CA SER A 248 -8.14 17.75 12.66
C SER A 248 -7.40 16.57 13.34
N GLY A 249 -6.24 16.82 13.95
CA GLY A 249 -5.42 15.76 14.57
C GLY A 249 -4.76 14.80 13.57
N LEU A 250 -4.87 15.07 12.28
CA LEU A 250 -4.29 14.32 11.18
C LEU A 250 -3.13 15.12 10.60
N THR A 251 -1.92 14.60 10.74
CA THR A 251 -0.71 15.34 10.34
C THR A 251 -0.29 15.10 8.90
N THR A 252 -0.74 14.01 8.26
CA THR A 252 -0.25 13.63 6.93
C THR A 252 -1.30 12.92 6.07
N LEU A 253 -1.28 13.20 4.76
CA LEU A 253 -1.90 12.37 3.73
C LEU A 253 -0.88 11.41 3.11
N SER A 254 -1.35 10.26 2.68
CA SER A 254 -0.59 9.30 1.89
C SER A 254 -1.49 8.65 0.84
N SER A 255 -0.89 7.97 -0.14
CA SER A 255 -1.61 7.20 -1.15
C SER A 255 -2.63 6.20 -0.58
N TYR A 256 -2.42 5.75 0.65
CA TYR A 256 -3.30 4.79 1.33
C TYR A 256 -4.45 5.48 2.10
N THR A 257 -4.36 6.78 2.34
CA THR A 257 -5.37 7.55 3.09
C THR A 257 -6.72 7.55 2.39
N ALA A 258 -6.76 7.64 1.06
CA ALA A 258 -8.01 7.58 0.29
C ALA A 258 -8.78 6.28 0.56
N ARG A 259 -8.06 5.14 0.55
CA ARG A 259 -8.64 3.82 0.82
C ARG A 259 -9.17 3.68 2.26
N HIS A 260 -8.41 4.16 3.25
CA HIS A 260 -8.89 4.21 4.63
C HIS A 260 -10.12 5.09 4.77
N THR A 261 -10.12 6.23 4.10
CA THR A 261 -11.22 7.18 4.13
C THR A 261 -12.49 6.59 3.55
N TRP A 262 -12.42 5.98 2.36
CA TRP A 262 -13.57 5.36 1.75
C TRP A 262 -14.18 4.28 2.65
N ALA A 263 -13.36 3.35 3.14
CA ALA A 263 -13.84 2.27 4.01
C ALA A 263 -14.51 2.81 5.28
N THR A 264 -13.89 3.82 5.92
CA THR A 264 -14.44 4.40 7.16
C THR A 264 -15.72 5.20 6.88
N GLN A 265 -15.78 5.98 5.80
CA GLN A 265 -16.99 6.73 5.44
C GLN A 265 -18.14 5.79 5.02
N ALA A 266 -17.84 4.72 4.26
CA ALA A 266 -18.82 3.70 3.90
C ALA A 266 -19.40 3.02 5.15
N TYR A 267 -18.55 2.70 6.12
CA TYR A 267 -18.96 2.12 7.40
C TYR A 267 -19.84 3.08 8.22
N HIS A 268 -19.48 4.37 8.29
CA HIS A 268 -20.28 5.40 8.95
C HIS A 268 -21.62 5.66 8.23
N ALA A 269 -21.68 5.42 6.92
CA ALA A 269 -22.91 5.48 6.13
C ALA A 269 -23.82 4.25 6.34
N GLY A 270 -23.40 3.26 7.11
CA GLY A 270 -24.17 2.07 7.41
C GLY A 270 -24.00 0.92 6.43
N ILE A 271 -23.01 1.00 5.52
CA ILE A 271 -22.76 -0.09 4.58
C ILE A 271 -22.20 -1.30 5.35
N PRO A 272 -22.74 -2.51 5.16
CA PRO A 272 -22.27 -3.71 5.83
C PRO A 272 -20.78 -3.98 5.56
N VAL A 273 -20.05 -4.49 6.56
CA VAL A 273 -18.61 -4.77 6.44
C VAL A 273 -18.29 -5.77 5.34
N SER A 274 -19.19 -6.76 5.11
CA SER A 274 -19.10 -7.70 4.00
C SER A 274 -19.09 -7.00 2.64
N VAL A 275 -20.01 -6.05 2.44
CA VAL A 275 -20.12 -5.25 1.19
C VAL A 275 -18.89 -4.34 1.02
N ILE A 276 -18.43 -3.71 2.12
CA ILE A 276 -17.18 -2.91 2.09
C ILE A 276 -15.99 -3.80 1.73
N SER A 277 -15.90 -5.00 2.33
CA SER A 277 -14.84 -5.96 2.08
C SER A 277 -14.77 -6.39 0.62
N GLU A 278 -15.92 -6.72 0.06
CA GLU A 278 -16.05 -7.11 -1.34
C GLU A 278 -15.73 -5.94 -2.26
N GLY A 279 -16.33 -4.77 -2.02
CA GLY A 279 -16.08 -3.55 -2.80
C GLY A 279 -14.61 -3.11 -2.81
N MET A 280 -13.86 -3.42 -1.76
CA MET A 280 -12.41 -3.18 -1.68
C MET A 280 -11.58 -4.35 -2.24
N GLY A 281 -12.17 -5.47 -2.62
CA GLY A 281 -11.47 -6.66 -3.10
C GLY A 281 -10.59 -7.31 -2.01
N HIS A 282 -11.04 -7.34 -0.75
CA HIS A 282 -10.37 -8.08 0.30
C HIS A 282 -10.76 -9.56 0.26
N SER A 283 -9.83 -10.43 0.66
CA SER A 283 -10.11 -11.88 0.74
C SER A 283 -10.92 -12.26 1.98
N THR A 284 -10.89 -11.43 3.02
CA THR A 284 -11.62 -11.66 4.28
C THR A 284 -12.04 -10.33 4.91
N GLU A 285 -13.14 -10.34 5.66
CA GLU A 285 -13.60 -9.18 6.43
C GLU A 285 -12.59 -8.77 7.53
N LYS A 286 -11.81 -9.70 8.05
CA LYS A 286 -10.75 -9.41 9.03
C LYS A 286 -9.79 -8.34 8.51
N VAL A 287 -9.45 -8.39 7.21
CA VAL A 287 -8.62 -7.37 6.57
C VAL A 287 -9.35 -6.02 6.54
N THR A 288 -10.65 -6.01 6.26
CA THR A 288 -11.47 -4.78 6.21
C THR A 288 -11.57 -4.15 7.60
N ARG A 289 -11.77 -4.93 8.64
CA ARG A 289 -11.86 -4.44 10.02
C ARG A 289 -10.61 -3.68 10.49
N ILE A 290 -9.46 -3.95 9.90
CA ILE A 290 -8.22 -3.18 10.16
C ILE A 290 -8.37 -1.71 9.71
N TYR A 291 -9.18 -1.42 8.70
CA TYR A 291 -9.41 -0.06 8.18
C TYR A 291 -10.49 0.70 8.97
N LEU A 292 -11.38 -0.02 9.63
CA LEU A 292 -12.51 0.59 10.32
C LEU A 292 -12.07 1.14 11.68
N ALA A 293 -12.51 2.34 12.01
CA ALA A 293 -12.46 2.84 13.38
C ALA A 293 -13.42 2.01 14.26
N GLN A 294 -13.16 1.92 15.56
CA GLN A 294 -14.15 1.40 16.49
C GLN A 294 -15.43 2.25 16.36
N LEU A 295 -16.59 1.58 16.44
CA LEU A 295 -17.87 2.27 16.54
C LEU A 295 -17.85 3.18 17.76
N THR A 296 -18.18 4.44 17.56
CA THR A 296 -18.44 5.35 18.67
C THR A 296 -19.80 5.00 19.29
N PRO A 297 -20.01 5.22 20.59
CA PRO A 297 -21.33 5.06 21.20
C PRO A 297 -22.45 5.72 20.39
N THR A 298 -22.22 6.92 19.89
CA THR A 298 -23.17 7.69 19.06
C THR A 298 -23.62 6.93 17.79
N ILE A 299 -22.74 6.12 17.19
CA ILE A 299 -23.11 5.30 16.01
C ILE A 299 -23.98 4.13 16.46
N ILE A 300 -23.62 3.50 17.55
CA ILE A 300 -24.41 2.41 18.14
C ILE A 300 -25.80 2.90 18.50
N ASP A 301 -25.89 4.06 19.17
CA ASP A 301 -27.16 4.69 19.57
C ASP A 301 -28.03 5.00 18.36
N ARG A 302 -27.44 5.53 17.26
CA ARG A 302 -28.17 5.78 16.01
C ARG A 302 -28.75 4.50 15.42
N TYR A 303 -27.99 3.42 15.37
CA TYR A 303 -28.52 2.13 14.87
C TYR A 303 -29.57 1.56 15.80
N ASN A 304 -29.41 1.67 17.10
CA ASN A 304 -30.41 1.24 18.08
C ASN A 304 -31.71 2.05 17.88
N HIS A 305 -31.61 3.38 17.73
CA HIS A 305 -32.77 4.24 17.43
C HIS A 305 -33.47 3.82 16.12
N THR A 306 -32.71 3.56 15.07
CA THR A 306 -33.26 3.07 13.78
C THR A 306 -33.98 1.72 13.96
N LEU A 307 -33.38 0.80 14.71
CA LEU A 307 -34.02 -0.50 15.03
C LEU A 307 -35.33 -0.29 15.78
N LEU A 308 -35.31 0.48 16.86
CA LEU A 308 -36.52 0.73 17.67
C LEU A 308 -37.63 1.34 16.82
N ASN A 309 -37.31 2.30 15.97
CA ASN A 309 -38.29 2.88 15.04
C ASN A 309 -38.83 1.89 14.01
N SER A 310 -37.98 0.98 13.50
CA SER A 310 -38.37 0.00 12.50
C SER A 310 -39.37 -1.05 13.04
N ILE A 311 -39.34 -1.29 14.34
CA ILE A 311 -40.27 -2.22 15.03
C ILE A 311 -41.41 -1.49 15.73
N GLY A 312 -41.53 -0.15 15.56
CA GLY A 312 -42.58 0.66 16.17
C GLY A 312 -42.47 0.84 17.69
N PHE A 313 -41.29 0.55 18.25
CA PHE A 313 -41.02 0.76 19.68
C PHE A 313 -40.69 2.24 19.92
N ARG A 314 -41.57 2.96 20.61
CA ARG A 314 -41.44 4.39 20.94
C ARG A 314 -41.20 4.56 22.42
#